data_159507baf18cc7531238663500883a50
#
_entry.id   159507baf18cc7531238663500883a50
#
_cell.length_a   1.000
_cell.length_b   1.000
_cell.length_c   1.000
_cell.angle_alpha   90.00
_cell.angle_beta   90.00
_cell.angle_gamma   90.00
#
_symmetry.space_group_name_H-M   'P 1'
#
loop_
_entity.id
_entity.type
_entity.pdbx_description
1 polymer ?
#
loop_
_entity_poly.entity_id
_entity_poly.type
_entity_poly.pdbx_seq_one_letter_code
_entity_poly.pdbx_strand_id
1 'polypeptide(L)'
;MKIATILPYKENYTYSKAQAAAIWVSDFFKHSRYKKNNFIYGNTKAKDYLTKNYKNIRINNIKSKFSSTTKEYCKNIVRKIIDKNYDIIEIHNRPIIFNLLKKELDSKFILYFHNDPLSMNGSKSKKERLNLLVNLDKIIFVSKWVQDRFFIGLDKKLSNKTEIVYPSIHKSKKILKKQNRIIFVGKLNFSKGYDIFKEAIINILDEFNNWKAYSIGDEERERPKISHKNHHELGFLKHKDVLDFLSKS
;
A
#
# COMPACT_ATOMS: atom_id res chain seq x y z
N MET A 1 -5.66 -24.79 0.20
CA MET A 1 -5.16 -23.68 1.03
C MET A 1 -6.10 -22.50 0.86
N LYS A 2 -6.63 -21.96 1.95
CA LYS A 2 -7.57 -20.84 2.02
C LYS A 2 -6.89 -19.66 2.71
N ILE A 3 -6.93 -18.49 2.09
CA ILE A 3 -6.14 -17.32 2.51
C ILE A 3 -7.08 -16.16 2.83
N ALA A 4 -6.83 -15.47 3.94
CA ALA A 4 -7.42 -14.17 4.25
C ALA A 4 -6.36 -13.07 4.15
N THR A 5 -6.49 -12.18 3.18
CA THR A 5 -5.61 -11.02 3.03
C THR A 5 -6.24 -9.80 3.68
N ILE A 6 -5.60 -9.23 4.70
CA ILE A 6 -6.12 -8.12 5.51
C ILE A 6 -5.39 -6.84 5.16
N LEU A 7 -6.12 -5.86 4.65
CA LEU A 7 -5.64 -4.52 4.33
C LEU A 7 -5.73 -3.58 5.54
N PRO A 8 -4.94 -2.50 5.60
CA PRO A 8 -5.17 -1.43 6.55
C PRO A 8 -6.58 -0.84 6.44
N TYR A 9 -7.19 -0.47 7.56
CA TYR A 9 -8.57 0.06 7.57
C TYR A 9 -8.75 1.41 6.85
N LYS A 10 -7.67 2.10 6.49
CA LYS A 10 -7.67 3.33 5.68
C LYS A 10 -7.31 3.09 4.21
N GLU A 11 -7.07 1.84 3.81
CA GLU A 11 -6.69 1.50 2.44
C GLU A 11 -7.95 1.34 1.58
N ASN A 12 -8.07 2.15 0.54
CA ASN A 12 -9.19 2.03 -0.40
C ASN A 12 -8.90 0.96 -1.45
N TYR A 13 -9.71 -0.09 -1.47
CA TYR A 13 -9.60 -1.21 -2.42
C TYR A 13 -10.62 -1.07 -3.56
N THR A 14 -10.55 0.06 -4.29
CA THR A 14 -11.54 0.42 -5.33
C THR A 14 -10.83 0.92 -6.59
N TYR A 15 -11.49 0.78 -7.76
CA TYR A 15 -10.97 1.34 -9.01
C TYR A 15 -10.85 2.86 -8.98
N SER A 16 -11.76 3.53 -8.28
CA SER A 16 -11.82 5.00 -8.24
C SER A 16 -10.77 5.64 -7.31
N LYS A 17 -10.32 4.94 -6.26
CA LYS A 17 -9.45 5.55 -5.21
C LYS A 17 -8.42 4.58 -4.65
N ALA A 18 -7.97 3.58 -5.43
CA ALA A 18 -6.97 2.63 -4.95
C ALA A 18 -5.66 3.33 -4.56
N GLN A 19 -5.11 2.91 -3.44
CA GLN A 19 -3.78 3.32 -2.97
C GLN A 19 -2.76 2.22 -3.31
N ALA A 20 -1.48 2.51 -3.11
CA ALA A 20 -0.39 1.65 -3.56
C ALA A 20 -0.46 0.20 -3.04
N ALA A 21 -0.78 0.01 -1.75
CA ALA A 21 -0.90 -1.33 -1.18
C ALA A 21 -2.11 -2.09 -1.75
N ALA A 22 -3.23 -1.40 -2.00
CA ALA A 22 -4.41 -1.99 -2.62
C ALA A 22 -4.14 -2.45 -4.06
N ILE A 23 -3.43 -1.64 -4.85
CA ILE A 23 -3.01 -1.97 -6.22
C ILE A 23 -2.10 -3.20 -6.18
N TRP A 24 -1.07 -3.19 -5.33
CA TRP A 24 -0.13 -4.28 -5.16
C TRP A 24 -0.84 -5.60 -4.80
N VAL A 25 -1.74 -5.59 -3.80
CA VAL A 25 -2.54 -6.76 -3.40
C VAL A 25 -3.44 -7.24 -4.55
N SER A 26 -4.07 -6.31 -5.28
CA SER A 26 -4.92 -6.67 -6.43
C SER A 26 -4.13 -7.36 -7.54
N ASP A 27 -2.93 -6.89 -7.83
CA ASP A 27 -2.11 -7.46 -8.89
C ASP A 27 -1.57 -8.83 -8.50
N PHE A 28 -1.09 -9.00 -7.26
CA PHE A 28 -0.72 -10.31 -6.74
C PHE A 28 -1.90 -11.29 -6.75
N PHE A 29 -3.08 -10.84 -6.31
CA PHE A 29 -4.29 -11.65 -6.32
C PHE A 29 -4.64 -12.16 -7.72
N LYS A 30 -4.60 -11.31 -8.75
CA LYS A 30 -4.94 -11.69 -10.15
C LYS A 30 -4.06 -12.80 -10.67
N HIS A 31 -2.79 -12.84 -10.26
CA HIS A 31 -1.78 -13.80 -10.72
C HIS A 31 -1.59 -14.99 -9.76
N SER A 32 -2.20 -14.95 -8.58
CA SER A 32 -2.10 -16.03 -7.60
C SER A 32 -2.80 -17.30 -8.09
N ARG A 33 -2.14 -18.46 -7.95
CA ARG A 33 -2.78 -19.77 -8.12
C ARG A 33 -3.89 -20.03 -7.10
N TYR A 34 -3.87 -19.31 -5.96
CA TYR A 34 -4.86 -19.43 -4.88
C TYR A 34 -6.00 -18.42 -4.98
N LYS A 35 -6.13 -17.65 -6.08
CA LYS A 35 -7.12 -16.57 -6.22
C LYS A 35 -8.57 -16.98 -5.94
N LYS A 36 -8.96 -18.25 -6.21
CA LYS A 36 -10.31 -18.76 -5.90
C LYS A 36 -10.57 -18.86 -4.39
N ASN A 37 -9.54 -19.14 -3.61
CA ASN A 37 -9.60 -19.36 -2.17
C ASN A 37 -8.94 -18.25 -1.35
N ASN A 38 -8.57 -17.14 -1.99
CA ASN A 38 -8.08 -15.94 -1.31
C ASN A 38 -9.21 -14.90 -1.22
N PHE A 39 -9.47 -14.42 0.00
CA PHE A 39 -10.49 -13.40 0.30
C PHE A 39 -9.81 -12.18 0.91
N ILE A 40 -10.07 -11.02 0.32
CA ILE A 40 -9.45 -9.76 0.72
C ILE A 40 -10.40 -9.00 1.62
N TYR A 41 -9.92 -8.60 2.79
CA TYR A 41 -10.67 -7.87 3.81
C TYR A 41 -10.10 -6.46 3.98
N GLY A 42 -10.95 -5.46 3.98
CA GLY A 42 -10.58 -4.07 4.16
C GLY A 42 -11.77 -3.20 4.53
N ASN A 43 -11.55 -1.90 4.67
CA ASN A 43 -12.61 -0.93 4.91
C ASN A 43 -12.56 0.15 3.83
N THR A 44 -13.56 0.15 2.95
CA THR A 44 -13.69 1.19 1.93
C THR A 44 -15.14 1.66 1.81
N LYS A 45 -15.34 2.91 1.45
CA LYS A 45 -16.68 3.51 1.34
C LYS A 45 -17.35 3.22 -0.01
N ALA A 46 -16.58 3.30 -1.10
CA ALA A 46 -17.07 3.03 -2.44
C ALA A 46 -17.26 1.52 -2.69
N LYS A 47 -18.07 1.15 -3.68
CA LYS A 47 -18.45 -0.24 -3.96
C LYS A 47 -17.81 -0.79 -5.24
N ASP A 48 -17.01 -0.01 -5.95
CA ASP A 48 -16.28 -0.38 -7.18
C ASP A 48 -15.00 -1.15 -6.87
N TYR A 49 -15.12 -2.30 -6.23
CA TYR A 49 -14.00 -3.09 -5.73
C TYR A 49 -13.10 -3.63 -6.83
N LEU A 50 -11.78 -3.64 -6.59
CA LEU A 50 -10.77 -4.14 -7.53
C LEU A 50 -10.90 -5.65 -7.85
N THR A 51 -11.51 -6.41 -6.95
CA THR A 51 -11.78 -7.85 -7.15
C THR A 51 -13.11 -8.29 -6.54
N LYS A 52 -13.71 -9.37 -7.07
CA LYS A 52 -14.97 -9.93 -6.56
C LYS A 52 -14.82 -10.59 -5.17
N ASN A 53 -13.59 -11.00 -4.82
CA ASN A 53 -13.32 -11.66 -3.54
C ASN A 53 -13.10 -10.68 -2.38
N TYR A 54 -13.27 -9.38 -2.62
CA TYR A 54 -13.19 -8.37 -1.57
C TYR A 54 -14.42 -8.43 -0.65
N LYS A 55 -14.15 -8.33 0.65
CA LYS A 55 -15.16 -8.31 1.71
C LYS A 55 -14.98 -7.05 2.55
N ASN A 56 -15.93 -6.15 2.47
CA ASN A 56 -15.86 -4.89 3.20
C ASN A 56 -16.16 -5.11 4.70
N ILE A 57 -15.29 -4.57 5.55
CA ILE A 57 -15.42 -4.58 7.01
C ILE A 57 -15.88 -3.19 7.45
N ARG A 58 -17.13 -3.07 7.84
CA ARG A 58 -17.67 -1.80 8.36
C ARG A 58 -17.13 -1.54 9.76
N ILE A 59 -16.73 -0.30 10.02
CA ILE A 59 -16.31 0.18 11.34
C ILE A 59 -17.41 1.07 11.86
N ASN A 60 -17.89 0.80 13.06
CA ASN A 60 -18.87 1.65 13.72
C ASN A 60 -18.17 2.88 14.32
N ASN A 61 -18.47 4.05 13.79
CA ASN A 61 -17.85 5.32 14.21
C ASN A 61 -18.17 5.69 15.67
N ILE A 62 -19.34 5.31 16.20
CA ILE A 62 -19.72 5.58 17.60
C ILE A 62 -18.86 4.72 18.53
N LYS A 63 -18.75 3.42 18.25
CA LYS A 63 -17.92 2.50 19.05
C LYS A 63 -16.43 2.82 18.95
N SER A 64 -15.97 3.32 17.81
CA SER A 64 -14.58 3.74 17.65
C SER A 64 -14.19 5.00 18.42
N LYS A 65 -15.15 5.79 18.91
CA LYS A 65 -14.90 6.92 19.83
C LYS A 65 -14.57 6.44 21.24
N PHE A 66 -15.14 5.32 21.69
CA PHE A 66 -14.89 4.72 23.01
C PHE A 66 -13.80 3.64 22.99
N SER A 67 -13.33 3.24 21.82
CA SER A 67 -12.28 2.24 21.60
C SER A 67 -11.42 2.66 20.41
N SER A 68 -10.18 2.14 20.30
CA SER A 68 -9.39 2.48 19.13
C SER A 68 -10.01 1.89 17.84
N THR A 69 -10.00 2.69 16.76
CA THR A 69 -10.49 2.25 15.43
C THR A 69 -9.85 0.92 14.98
N THR A 70 -8.57 0.71 15.32
CA THR A 70 -7.87 -0.55 15.01
C THR A 70 -8.46 -1.73 15.77
N LYS A 71 -8.78 -1.57 17.07
CA LYS A 71 -9.41 -2.65 17.87
C LYS A 71 -10.78 -3.00 17.32
N GLU A 72 -11.62 -2.01 17.00
CA GLU A 72 -12.95 -2.24 16.44
C GLU A 72 -12.86 -2.93 15.06
N TYR A 73 -11.92 -2.50 14.24
CA TYR A 73 -11.65 -3.14 12.94
C TYR A 73 -11.27 -4.61 13.11
N CYS A 74 -10.31 -4.92 13.99
CA CYS A 74 -9.89 -6.30 14.27
C CYS A 74 -11.05 -7.15 14.81
N LYS A 75 -11.85 -6.63 15.75
CA LYS A 75 -13.03 -7.32 16.29
C LYS A 75 -14.02 -7.71 15.19
N ASN A 76 -14.27 -6.81 14.23
CA ASN A 76 -15.18 -7.08 13.13
C ASN A 76 -14.58 -8.03 12.08
N ILE A 77 -13.24 -8.03 11.89
CA ILE A 77 -12.54 -9.06 11.11
C ILE A 77 -12.74 -10.43 11.78
N VAL A 78 -12.40 -10.57 13.07
CA VAL A 78 -12.53 -11.84 13.80
C VAL A 78 -13.95 -12.41 13.64
N ARG A 79 -14.99 -11.62 13.94
CA ARG A 79 -16.40 -12.04 13.77
C ARG A 79 -16.72 -12.51 12.34
N LYS A 80 -16.01 -11.99 11.34
CA LYS A 80 -16.26 -12.31 9.93
C LYS A 80 -15.54 -13.58 9.47
N ILE A 81 -14.45 -13.95 10.14
CA ILE A 81 -13.56 -15.02 9.67
C ILE A 81 -13.35 -16.19 10.64
N ILE A 82 -13.75 -16.08 11.91
CA ILE A 82 -13.46 -17.08 12.95
C ILE A 82 -13.94 -18.49 12.56
N ASP A 83 -15.14 -18.60 12.00
CA ASP A 83 -15.73 -19.89 11.59
C ASP A 83 -15.31 -20.34 10.17
N LYS A 84 -14.35 -19.64 9.53
CA LYS A 84 -14.03 -19.91 8.12
C LYS A 84 -12.79 -20.75 7.91
N ASN A 85 -12.07 -21.09 8.95
CA ASN A 85 -10.88 -21.95 8.94
C ASN A 85 -9.88 -21.55 7.83
N TYR A 86 -9.30 -20.36 7.97
CA TYR A 86 -8.25 -19.91 7.07
C TYR A 86 -6.92 -20.57 7.45
N ASP A 87 -6.24 -21.16 6.47
CA ASP A 87 -4.89 -21.72 6.64
C ASP A 87 -3.86 -20.61 6.86
N ILE A 88 -4.03 -19.49 6.15
CA ILE A 88 -3.11 -18.35 6.19
C ILE A 88 -3.88 -17.05 6.33
N ILE A 89 -3.38 -16.18 7.19
CA ILE A 89 -3.80 -14.79 7.32
C ILE A 89 -2.64 -13.88 6.94
N GLU A 90 -2.77 -13.20 5.81
CA GLU A 90 -1.82 -12.19 5.35
C GLU A 90 -2.24 -10.81 5.86
N ILE A 91 -1.33 -10.08 6.50
CA ILE A 91 -1.57 -8.73 7.02
C ILE A 91 -0.67 -7.76 6.26
N HIS A 92 -1.25 -6.76 5.62
CA HIS A 92 -0.50 -5.73 4.91
C HIS A 92 -0.33 -4.49 5.77
N ASN A 93 0.92 -4.11 6.06
CA ASN A 93 1.23 -3.06 7.02
C ASN A 93 0.56 -3.30 8.40
N ARG A 94 0.59 -2.35 9.30
CA ARG A 94 -0.13 -2.40 10.58
C ARG A 94 0.21 -3.61 11.46
N PRO A 95 1.46 -3.77 11.91
CA PRO A 95 1.88 -4.91 12.76
C PRO A 95 1.01 -5.11 14.00
N ILE A 96 0.44 -4.04 14.55
CA ILE A 96 -0.48 -4.10 15.69
C ILE A 96 -1.71 -4.98 15.43
N ILE A 97 -2.15 -5.14 14.17
CA ILE A 97 -3.27 -6.00 13.79
C ILE A 97 -2.93 -7.46 14.10
N PHE A 98 -1.70 -7.89 13.82
CA PHE A 98 -1.24 -9.24 14.14
C PHE A 98 -1.42 -9.55 15.63
N ASN A 99 -0.94 -8.67 16.51
CA ASN A 99 -1.02 -8.86 17.96
C ASN A 99 -2.47 -8.98 18.48
N LEU A 100 -3.43 -8.38 17.78
CA LEU A 100 -4.86 -8.45 18.12
C LEU A 100 -5.51 -9.72 17.55
N LEU A 101 -5.19 -10.12 16.32
CA LEU A 101 -5.80 -11.27 15.67
C LEU A 101 -5.26 -12.60 16.17
N LYS A 102 -3.97 -12.70 16.50
CA LYS A 102 -3.31 -13.94 16.99
C LYS A 102 -3.93 -14.47 18.30
N LYS A 103 -4.57 -13.60 19.07
CA LYS A 103 -5.28 -14.00 20.31
C LYS A 103 -6.56 -14.76 20.07
N GLU A 104 -7.18 -14.57 18.91
CA GLU A 104 -8.53 -15.03 18.59
C GLU A 104 -8.55 -16.06 17.46
N LEU A 105 -7.47 -16.19 16.69
CA LEU A 105 -7.43 -17.00 15.48
C LEU A 105 -6.22 -17.92 15.50
N ASP A 106 -6.47 -19.20 15.21
CA ASP A 106 -5.42 -20.22 15.04
C ASP A 106 -5.17 -20.45 13.53
N SER A 107 -4.26 -19.67 12.98
CA SER A 107 -3.86 -19.71 11.57
C SER A 107 -2.38 -19.40 11.47
N LYS A 108 -1.76 -19.68 10.33
CA LYS A 108 -0.42 -19.16 10.00
C LYS A 108 -0.53 -17.68 9.64
N PHE A 109 0.39 -16.87 10.16
CA PHE A 109 0.37 -15.43 9.96
C PHE A 109 1.58 -14.96 9.15
N ILE A 110 1.30 -14.21 8.09
CA ILE A 110 2.30 -13.55 7.25
C ILE A 110 2.09 -12.03 7.34
N LEU A 111 3.15 -11.27 7.60
CA LEU A 111 3.08 -9.80 7.67
C LEU A 111 3.91 -9.18 6.54
N TYR A 112 3.28 -8.30 5.77
CA TYR A 112 3.90 -7.52 4.71
C TYR A 112 4.19 -6.09 5.18
N PHE A 113 5.43 -5.65 5.08
CA PHE A 113 5.84 -4.27 5.31
C PHE A 113 6.01 -3.53 3.99
N HIS A 114 5.12 -2.56 3.73
CA HIS A 114 5.21 -1.66 2.57
C HIS A 114 5.88 -0.32 2.91
N ASN A 115 5.99 0.03 4.19
CA ASN A 115 6.58 1.29 4.67
C ASN A 115 7.62 1.02 5.75
N ASP A 116 8.27 2.08 6.26
CA ASP A 116 9.28 1.98 7.33
C ASP A 116 8.70 1.31 8.59
N PRO A 117 9.21 0.13 9.00
CA PRO A 117 8.76 -0.56 10.20
C PRO A 117 8.91 0.26 11.49
N LEU A 118 9.92 1.15 11.55
CA LEU A 118 10.17 1.97 12.74
C LEU A 118 9.14 3.09 12.92
N SER A 119 8.35 3.39 11.89
CA SER A 119 7.27 4.38 11.96
C SER A 119 5.92 3.78 12.38
N MET A 120 5.79 2.44 12.46
CA MET A 120 4.50 1.77 12.66
C MET A 120 4.30 1.26 14.09
N ASN A 121 3.11 1.49 14.64
CA ASN A 121 2.72 0.89 15.92
C ASN A 121 2.74 -0.64 15.83
N GLY A 122 3.41 -1.28 16.79
CA GLY A 122 3.61 -2.73 16.84
C GLY A 122 4.93 -3.21 16.21
N SER A 123 5.79 -2.25 15.73
CA SER A 123 7.14 -2.56 15.25
C SER A 123 8.18 -1.46 15.48
N LYS A 124 7.83 -0.39 16.23
CA LYS A 124 8.75 0.73 16.50
C LYS A 124 9.94 0.31 17.34
N SER A 125 9.68 -0.37 18.44
CA SER A 125 10.71 -0.79 19.37
C SER A 125 11.37 -2.11 18.94
N LYS A 126 12.61 -2.32 19.42
CA LYS A 126 13.33 -3.60 19.27
C LYS A 126 12.50 -4.78 19.81
N LYS A 127 11.88 -4.61 20.99
CA LYS A 127 11.03 -5.63 21.63
C LYS A 127 9.84 -6.03 20.76
N GLU A 128 9.14 -5.05 20.16
CA GLU A 128 8.02 -5.33 19.26
C GLU A 128 8.47 -6.12 18.03
N ARG A 129 9.60 -5.74 17.41
CA ARG A 129 10.11 -6.43 16.23
C ARG A 129 10.60 -7.86 16.55
N LEU A 130 11.24 -8.08 17.72
CA LEU A 130 11.57 -9.42 18.21
C LEU A 130 10.31 -10.27 18.41
N ASN A 131 9.25 -9.71 19.01
CA ASN A 131 7.98 -10.40 19.16
C ASN A 131 7.39 -10.83 17.81
N LEU A 132 7.49 -9.97 16.77
CA LEU A 132 7.04 -10.32 15.42
C LEU A 132 7.86 -11.47 14.82
N LEU A 133 9.20 -11.45 14.95
CA LEU A 133 10.08 -12.52 14.45
C LEU A 133 9.80 -13.88 15.12
N VAL A 134 9.51 -13.87 16.41
CA VAL A 134 9.21 -15.10 17.16
C VAL A 134 7.87 -15.69 16.75
N ASN A 135 6.84 -14.86 16.66
CA ASN A 135 5.45 -15.32 16.61
C ASN A 135 4.82 -15.34 15.21
N LEU A 136 5.42 -14.70 14.20
CA LEU A 136 4.97 -14.80 12.81
C LEU A 136 5.58 -16.01 12.12
N ASP A 137 4.86 -16.59 11.18
CA ASP A 137 5.39 -17.65 10.30
C ASP A 137 6.29 -17.06 9.21
N LYS A 138 5.94 -15.88 8.68
CA LYS A 138 6.75 -15.19 7.68
C LYS A 138 6.58 -13.67 7.78
N ILE A 139 7.66 -12.94 7.47
CA ILE A 139 7.66 -11.48 7.30
C ILE A 139 8.17 -11.17 5.91
N ILE A 140 7.39 -10.41 5.15
CA ILE A 140 7.72 -9.99 3.79
C ILE A 140 8.00 -8.49 3.77
N PHE A 141 9.10 -8.12 3.14
CA PHE A 141 9.49 -6.72 2.93
C PHE A 141 9.43 -6.37 1.45
N VAL A 142 8.92 -5.19 1.12
CA VAL A 142 8.83 -4.73 -0.27
C VAL A 142 10.16 -4.24 -0.84
N SER A 143 11.19 -4.11 -0.02
CA SER A 143 12.54 -3.74 -0.44
C SER A 143 13.60 -4.11 0.59
N LYS A 144 14.85 -4.12 0.12
CA LYS A 144 16.02 -4.29 1.00
C LYS A 144 16.10 -3.20 2.06
N TRP A 145 15.79 -1.96 1.69
CA TRP A 145 15.76 -0.83 2.63
C TRP A 145 14.77 -1.08 3.77
N VAL A 146 13.54 -1.52 3.48
CA VAL A 146 12.52 -1.82 4.50
C VAL A 146 12.99 -2.95 5.43
N GLN A 147 13.64 -3.97 4.87
CA GLN A 147 14.23 -5.06 5.67
C GLN A 147 15.33 -4.54 6.58
N ASP A 148 16.27 -3.74 6.06
CA ASP A 148 17.39 -3.21 6.86
C ASP A 148 16.86 -2.29 7.98
N ARG A 149 15.85 -1.48 7.71
CA ARG A 149 15.17 -0.68 8.74
C ARG A 149 14.56 -1.54 9.84
N PHE A 150 13.93 -2.66 9.49
CA PHE A 150 13.37 -3.59 10.46
C PHE A 150 14.45 -4.20 11.38
N PHE A 151 15.62 -4.49 10.83
CA PHE A 151 16.72 -5.13 11.57
C PHE A 151 17.61 -4.15 12.35
N ILE A 152 17.35 -2.84 12.35
CA ILE A 152 18.12 -1.90 13.18
C ILE A 152 18.06 -2.33 14.65
N GLY A 153 19.24 -2.62 15.22
CA GLY A 153 19.42 -3.10 16.58
C GLY A 153 19.03 -4.57 16.83
N LEU A 154 18.74 -5.35 15.78
CA LEU A 154 18.47 -6.78 15.83
C LEU A 154 19.61 -7.57 15.16
N ASP A 155 19.81 -8.81 15.59
CA ASP A 155 20.73 -9.74 14.91
C ASP A 155 20.11 -10.22 13.59
N LYS A 156 20.85 -10.05 12.49
CA LYS A 156 20.43 -10.50 11.16
C LYS A 156 20.36 -12.04 11.04
N LYS A 157 20.98 -12.80 11.93
CA LYS A 157 20.80 -14.26 12.00
C LYS A 157 19.34 -14.68 12.22
N LEU A 158 18.51 -13.79 12.76
CA LEU A 158 17.07 -14.01 12.93
C LEU A 158 16.25 -13.86 11.63
N SER A 159 16.90 -13.69 10.48
CA SER A 159 16.23 -13.42 9.20
C SER A 159 15.62 -14.63 8.49
N ASN A 160 15.74 -15.85 9.03
CA ASN A 160 15.25 -17.09 8.41
C ASN A 160 13.76 -17.10 8.06
N LYS A 161 12.95 -16.34 8.80
CA LYS A 161 11.50 -16.15 8.53
C LYS A 161 11.21 -14.94 7.65
N THR A 162 12.22 -14.28 7.10
CA THR A 162 12.03 -13.04 6.35
C THR A 162 12.32 -13.22 4.87
N GLU A 163 11.66 -12.43 4.03
CA GLU A 163 11.85 -12.46 2.58
C GLU A 163 11.61 -11.06 1.99
N ILE A 164 12.26 -10.78 0.86
CA ILE A 164 12.05 -9.55 0.10
C ILE A 164 11.26 -9.91 -1.17
N VAL A 165 10.10 -9.27 -1.33
CA VAL A 165 9.28 -9.38 -2.54
C VAL A 165 9.06 -7.97 -3.07
N TYR A 166 9.77 -7.62 -4.13
CA TYR A 166 9.68 -6.30 -4.75
C TYR A 166 8.32 -6.10 -5.44
N PRO A 167 7.77 -4.87 -5.39
CA PRO A 167 6.64 -4.51 -6.24
C PRO A 167 6.98 -4.72 -7.70
N SER A 168 6.03 -5.26 -8.45
CA SER A 168 6.18 -5.49 -9.88
C SER A 168 5.08 -4.77 -10.65
N ILE A 169 5.36 -4.47 -11.91
CA ILE A 169 4.40 -3.89 -12.85
C ILE A 169 4.41 -4.69 -14.14
N HIS A 170 3.26 -4.80 -14.78
CA HIS A 170 3.17 -5.44 -16.08
C HIS A 170 3.82 -4.59 -17.16
N LYS A 171 4.72 -5.21 -17.94
CA LYS A 171 5.28 -4.57 -19.13
C LYS A 171 4.16 -4.27 -20.12
N SER A 172 4.07 -3.02 -20.57
CA SER A 172 3.18 -2.68 -21.69
C SER A 172 3.59 -3.44 -22.95
N LYS A 173 2.61 -4.05 -23.60
CA LYS A 173 2.81 -4.71 -24.91
C LYS A 173 2.82 -3.70 -26.06
N LYS A 174 2.36 -2.47 -25.84
CA LYS A 174 2.27 -1.42 -26.86
C LYS A 174 3.52 -0.53 -26.77
N ILE A 175 4.26 -0.46 -27.86
CA ILE A 175 5.28 0.55 -28.05
C ILE A 175 4.55 1.77 -28.62
N LEU A 176 4.44 2.82 -27.80
CA LEU A 176 3.81 4.08 -28.19
C LEU A 176 4.89 5.11 -28.56
N LYS A 177 4.57 5.98 -29.53
CA LYS A 177 5.44 7.11 -29.84
C LYS A 177 5.58 7.99 -28.60
N LYS A 178 6.82 8.19 -28.17
CA LYS A 178 7.14 9.03 -27.02
C LYS A 178 6.92 10.51 -27.38
N GLN A 179 6.54 11.27 -26.38
CA GLN A 179 6.34 12.72 -26.47
C GLN A 179 7.26 13.40 -25.48
N ASN A 180 7.59 14.67 -25.74
CA ASN A 180 8.42 15.47 -24.85
C ASN A 180 7.63 15.80 -23.57
N ARG A 181 7.60 14.84 -22.63
CA ARG A 181 6.85 14.91 -21.39
C ARG A 181 7.67 14.48 -20.18
N ILE A 182 7.53 15.23 -19.12
CA ILE A 182 8.04 14.88 -17.80
C ILE A 182 6.84 14.74 -16.87
N ILE A 183 6.76 13.63 -16.13
CA ILE A 183 5.59 13.33 -15.32
C ILE A 183 6.00 13.05 -13.87
N PHE A 184 5.36 13.75 -12.95
CA PHE A 184 5.37 13.40 -11.53
C PHE A 184 4.10 12.61 -11.20
N VAL A 185 4.25 11.46 -10.55
CA VAL A 185 3.12 10.64 -10.09
C VAL A 185 3.24 10.39 -8.59
N GLY A 186 2.30 10.89 -7.82
CA GLY A 186 2.28 10.72 -6.36
C GLY A 186 1.48 11.78 -5.64
N LYS A 187 1.47 11.72 -4.31
CA LYS A 187 0.94 12.84 -3.53
C LYS A 187 1.78 14.08 -3.77
N LEU A 188 1.12 15.21 -4.04
CA LEU A 188 1.77 16.47 -4.36
C LEU A 188 2.28 17.18 -3.09
N ASN A 189 3.17 16.53 -2.33
CA ASN A 189 3.67 17.03 -1.05
C ASN A 189 5.18 16.79 -0.87
N PHE A 190 5.74 17.43 0.15
CA PHE A 190 7.16 17.35 0.52
C PHE A 190 7.65 15.90 0.77
N SER A 191 6.83 15.03 1.36
CA SER A 191 7.24 13.65 1.62
C SER A 191 7.45 12.80 0.36
N LYS A 192 7.01 13.29 -0.79
CA LYS A 192 7.18 12.68 -2.12
C LYS A 192 8.16 13.46 -3.01
N GLY A 193 8.80 14.50 -2.48
CA GLY A 193 9.74 15.34 -3.21
C GLY A 193 9.07 16.22 -4.27
N TYR A 194 7.80 16.60 -4.06
CA TYR A 194 7.11 17.45 -5.03
C TYR A 194 7.65 18.88 -5.05
N ASP A 195 8.23 19.35 -3.96
CA ASP A 195 9.01 20.58 -3.85
C ASP A 195 10.28 20.53 -4.72
N ILE A 196 11.04 19.44 -4.64
CA ILE A 196 12.23 19.22 -5.46
C ILE A 196 11.84 19.15 -6.95
N PHE A 197 10.75 18.41 -7.25
CA PHE A 197 10.22 18.36 -8.62
C PHE A 197 9.85 19.75 -9.13
N LYS A 198 9.21 20.60 -8.30
CA LYS A 198 8.85 21.97 -8.65
C LYS A 198 10.06 22.79 -9.06
N GLU A 199 11.11 22.78 -8.25
CA GLU A 199 12.34 23.55 -8.54
C GLU A 199 13.00 23.10 -9.84
N ALA A 200 13.15 21.79 -10.01
CA ALA A 200 13.77 21.23 -11.22
C ALA A 200 12.95 21.49 -12.49
N ILE A 201 11.61 21.32 -12.40
CA ILE A 201 10.77 21.34 -13.61
C ILE A 201 10.60 22.74 -14.17
N ILE A 202 10.58 23.78 -13.35
CA ILE A 202 10.49 25.16 -13.82
C ILE A 202 11.72 25.47 -14.70
N ASN A 203 12.92 25.20 -14.20
CA ASN A 203 14.17 25.42 -14.95
C ASN A 203 14.21 24.65 -16.29
N ILE A 204 13.77 23.38 -16.27
CA ILE A 204 13.72 22.56 -17.48
C ILE A 204 12.74 23.12 -18.52
N LEU A 205 11.55 23.57 -18.08
CA LEU A 205 10.53 24.09 -19.00
C LEU A 205 10.87 25.49 -19.54
N ASP A 206 11.66 26.28 -18.81
CA ASP A 206 12.19 27.56 -19.29
C ASP A 206 13.27 27.35 -20.37
N GLU A 207 14.11 26.32 -20.21
CA GLU A 207 15.16 25.98 -21.18
C GLU A 207 14.59 25.24 -22.41
N PHE A 208 13.64 24.29 -22.19
CA PHE A 208 13.09 23.42 -23.25
C PHE A 208 11.61 23.73 -23.53
N ASN A 209 11.35 24.76 -24.30
CA ASN A 209 9.97 25.25 -24.56
C ASN A 209 9.03 24.26 -25.26
N ASN A 210 9.56 23.21 -25.90
CA ASN A 210 8.80 22.16 -26.57
C ASN A 210 8.45 20.97 -25.64
N TRP A 211 8.87 21.02 -24.37
CA TRP A 211 8.52 20.05 -23.36
C TRP A 211 7.30 20.48 -22.57
N LYS A 212 6.54 19.49 -22.05
CA LYS A 212 5.43 19.69 -21.13
C LYS A 212 5.64 18.88 -19.88
N ALA A 213 5.25 19.41 -18.74
CA ALA A 213 5.28 18.68 -17.47
C ALA A 213 3.85 18.44 -16.95
N TYR A 214 3.69 17.30 -16.30
CA TYR A 214 2.41 16.91 -15.76
C TYR A 214 2.58 16.42 -14.32
N SER A 215 1.70 16.88 -13.43
CA SER A 215 1.61 16.39 -12.07
C SER A 215 0.32 15.59 -11.89
N ILE A 216 0.46 14.31 -11.55
CA ILE A 216 -0.65 13.38 -11.35
C ILE A 216 -0.67 12.95 -9.89
N GLY A 217 -1.73 13.29 -9.18
CA GLY A 217 -1.93 12.99 -7.78
C GLY A 217 -2.75 14.05 -7.09
N ASP A 218 -2.93 13.90 -5.79
CA ASP A 218 -3.73 14.79 -4.98
C ASP A 218 -3.08 15.04 -3.62
N GLU A 219 -3.34 16.18 -3.04
CA GLU A 219 -3.01 16.53 -1.65
C GLU A 219 -4.01 17.58 -1.16
N GLU A 220 -4.78 17.19 -0.14
CA GLU A 220 -5.82 18.06 0.44
C GLU A 220 -5.25 19.18 1.32
N ARG A 221 -3.99 19.05 1.75
CA ARG A 221 -3.27 20.02 2.56
C ARG A 221 -2.54 21.03 1.69
N GLU A 222 -1.99 22.06 2.33
CA GLU A 222 -1.10 23.01 1.68
C GLU A 222 0.06 22.28 0.96
N ARG A 223 0.30 22.67 -0.28
CA ARG A 223 1.27 22.03 -1.17
C ARG A 223 2.02 23.05 -2.03
N PRO A 224 3.24 22.73 -2.50
CA PRO A 224 3.92 23.54 -3.49
C PRO A 224 3.06 23.69 -4.76
N LYS A 225 2.92 24.92 -5.25
CA LYS A 225 2.26 25.20 -6.53
C LYS A 225 3.31 25.46 -7.60
N ILE A 226 3.11 24.92 -8.81
CA ILE A 226 3.97 25.14 -9.96
C ILE A 226 3.21 26.04 -10.92
N SER A 227 3.73 27.26 -11.12
CA SER A 227 3.18 28.23 -12.07
C SER A 227 4.09 28.31 -13.29
N HIS A 228 3.74 27.58 -14.34
CA HIS A 228 4.43 27.62 -15.64
C HIS A 228 3.44 27.23 -16.75
N LYS A 229 3.47 27.92 -17.92
CA LYS A 229 2.55 27.72 -19.06
C LYS A 229 2.52 26.28 -19.59
N ASN A 230 3.65 25.57 -19.51
CA ASN A 230 3.80 24.19 -19.99
C ASN A 230 3.65 23.14 -18.87
N HIS A 231 3.27 23.55 -17.65
CA HIS A 231 2.97 22.61 -16.55
C HIS A 231 1.45 22.44 -16.38
N HIS A 232 1.01 21.19 -16.26
CA HIS A 232 -0.40 20.84 -16.09
C HIS A 232 -0.59 19.93 -14.86
N GLU A 233 -1.44 20.33 -13.94
CA GLU A 233 -1.83 19.51 -12.80
C GLU A 233 -3.14 18.79 -13.13
N LEU A 234 -3.11 17.45 -13.16
CA LEU A 234 -4.23 16.60 -13.60
C LEU A 234 -5.06 16.06 -12.44
N GLY A 235 -4.64 16.32 -11.19
CA GLY A 235 -5.31 15.74 -10.02
C GLY A 235 -5.17 14.22 -9.95
N PHE A 236 -6.06 13.58 -9.20
CA PHE A 236 -6.06 12.13 -9.04
C PHE A 236 -6.60 11.45 -10.32
N LEU A 237 -5.81 10.57 -10.91
CA LEU A 237 -6.23 9.71 -12.02
C LEU A 237 -6.36 8.25 -11.58
N LYS A 238 -7.21 7.48 -12.27
CA LYS A 238 -7.31 6.03 -12.09
C LYS A 238 -5.99 5.38 -12.53
N HIS A 239 -5.61 4.30 -11.87
CA HIS A 239 -4.33 3.62 -12.14
C HIS A 239 -4.10 3.29 -13.62
N LYS A 240 -5.14 2.84 -14.35
CA LYS A 240 -5.06 2.58 -15.79
C LYS A 240 -4.68 3.84 -16.57
N ASP A 241 -5.30 4.97 -16.26
CA ASP A 241 -5.08 6.24 -16.97
C ASP A 241 -3.66 6.77 -16.69
N VAL A 242 -3.16 6.58 -15.45
CA VAL A 242 -1.76 6.87 -15.10
C VAL A 242 -0.80 6.05 -15.96
N LEU A 243 -1.03 4.74 -16.12
CA LEU A 243 -0.19 3.87 -16.95
C LEU A 243 -0.24 4.27 -18.43
N ASP A 244 -1.42 4.60 -18.95
CA ASP A 244 -1.60 5.08 -20.32
C ASP A 244 -0.85 6.42 -20.54
N PHE A 245 -0.85 7.28 -19.52
CA PHE A 245 -0.12 8.56 -19.56
C PHE A 245 1.39 8.35 -19.57
N LEU A 246 1.91 7.50 -18.67
CA LEU A 246 3.33 7.15 -18.57
C LEU A 246 3.84 6.43 -19.83
N SER A 247 2.99 5.66 -20.51
CA SER A 247 3.40 4.92 -21.71
C SER A 247 3.80 5.81 -22.89
N LYS A 248 3.40 7.09 -22.86
CA LYS A 248 3.69 8.12 -23.89
C LYS A 248 4.81 9.10 -23.49
N SER A 249 5.43 8.89 -22.35
CA SER A 249 6.48 9.75 -21.77
C SER A 249 7.85 9.16 -21.92
#